data_d27c6011e5f47443fa7c51b51b660cea
#
_entry.id   d27c6011e5f47443fa7c51b51b660cea
#
_cell.length_a   1.000
_cell.length_b   1.000
_cell.length_c   1.000
_cell.angle_alpha   90.00
_cell.angle_beta   90.00
_cell.angle_gamma   90.00
#
_symmetry.space_group_name_H-M   'P 1'
#
loop_
_entity.id
_entity.type
_entity.pdbx_description
1 polymer ?
#
loop_
_entity_poly.entity_id
_entity_poly.type
_entity_poly.pdbx_seq_one_letter_code
_entity_poly.pdbx_strand_id
1 'polypeptide(L)'
;MLPLFAIWEESLNWGDAANRVLIEAMSHKRVVNVSPHLNKSRRLVSLPKNLLRVLLGQPIYVVVGSILAWADKDSVVWGPGFISADERLREEPKQILAVRGPLSRDIILSQGFNCPQVYGDPALLFSKIYPREPYPTYDLGIIPHFVDYEYAKRLYGAEKSVLVIDITSGIFNVVDQMLGCERVASSCLHGLVIADSYRVPSLWLKFSDKVIGRGFKFRDYYSSMGRENIKPFIVTENTRVKDILGAFTPHRINTKLRDELWDVCPFKTGGLGV
;
A
#
# COMPACT_ATOMS: atom_id res chain seq x y z
N MET A 1 -1.20 1.00 -28.48
CA MET A 1 -2.19 0.92 -27.37
C MET A 1 -2.18 2.25 -26.62
N LEU A 2 -3.35 2.82 -26.31
CA LEU A 2 -3.44 4.04 -25.48
C LEU A 2 -2.99 3.73 -24.05
N PRO A 3 -2.28 4.66 -23.38
CA PRO A 3 -1.87 4.49 -22.00
C PRO A 3 -3.06 4.58 -21.05
N LEU A 4 -2.92 4.03 -19.85
CA LEU A 4 -3.82 4.27 -18.74
C LEU A 4 -3.40 5.52 -17.98
N PHE A 5 -4.34 6.13 -17.25
CA PHE A 5 -4.09 7.32 -16.45
C PHE A 5 -4.42 7.02 -14.98
N ALA A 6 -3.50 7.33 -14.09
CA ALA A 6 -3.67 7.10 -12.67
C ALA A 6 -3.07 8.24 -11.85
N ILE A 7 -3.39 8.30 -10.56
CA ILE A 7 -2.81 9.25 -9.63
C ILE A 7 -2.09 8.53 -8.51
N TRP A 8 -0.91 9.04 -8.15
CA TRP A 8 -0.13 8.63 -6.98
C TRP A 8 0.85 9.74 -6.59
N GLU A 9 1.35 9.69 -5.36
CA GLU A 9 2.45 10.55 -4.93
C GLU A 9 3.74 10.14 -5.65
N GLU A 10 4.47 11.10 -6.20
CA GLU A 10 5.81 10.81 -6.74
C GLU A 10 6.85 10.88 -5.64
N SER A 11 6.88 9.87 -4.82
CA SER A 11 7.88 9.65 -3.79
C SER A 11 8.65 8.36 -4.05
N LEU A 12 9.76 8.17 -3.38
CA LEU A 12 10.51 6.90 -3.40
C LEU A 12 9.89 5.85 -2.47
N ASN A 13 8.85 6.20 -1.70
CA ASN A 13 8.17 5.28 -0.83
C ASN A 13 7.55 4.12 -1.65
N TRP A 14 7.78 2.92 -1.22
CA TRP A 14 7.37 1.70 -1.91
C TRP A 14 5.90 1.72 -2.38
N GLY A 15 4.97 2.12 -1.50
CA GLY A 15 3.55 2.12 -1.84
C GLY A 15 3.18 3.09 -2.97
N ASP A 16 3.83 4.24 -3.01
CA ASP A 16 3.60 5.22 -4.06
C ASP A 16 4.16 4.72 -5.40
N ALA A 17 5.40 4.21 -5.37
CA ALA A 17 6.07 3.65 -6.54
C ALA A 17 5.40 2.36 -7.07
N ALA A 18 4.74 1.57 -6.21
CA ALA A 18 4.05 0.34 -6.58
C ALA A 18 2.88 0.56 -7.55
N ASN A 19 2.23 1.74 -7.54
CA ASN A 19 1.13 2.05 -8.45
C ASN A 19 1.49 1.78 -9.90
N ARG A 20 2.63 2.33 -10.36
CA ARG A 20 3.07 2.12 -11.73
C ARG A 20 3.31 0.66 -12.04
N VAL A 21 4.08 -0.03 -11.19
CA VAL A 21 4.48 -1.42 -11.41
C VAL A 21 3.26 -2.35 -11.46
N LEU A 22 2.33 -2.20 -10.50
CA LEU A 22 1.10 -2.99 -10.43
C LEU A 22 0.21 -2.77 -11.65
N ILE A 23 -0.09 -1.52 -11.99
CA ILE A 23 -0.99 -1.20 -13.11
C ILE A 23 -0.39 -1.70 -14.43
N GLU A 24 0.90 -1.43 -14.69
CA GLU A 24 1.55 -1.84 -15.94
C GLU A 24 1.63 -3.37 -16.05
N ALA A 25 1.97 -4.08 -14.96
CA ALA A 25 2.04 -5.54 -14.96
C ALA A 25 0.68 -6.21 -15.19
N MET A 26 -0.39 -5.71 -14.55
CA MET A 26 -1.73 -6.30 -14.65
C MET A 26 -2.45 -5.93 -15.95
N SER A 27 -2.22 -4.73 -16.50
CA SER A 27 -2.91 -4.25 -17.70
C SER A 27 -2.16 -4.50 -19.00
N HIS A 28 -0.86 -4.81 -18.92
CA HIS A 28 0.06 -4.82 -20.07
C HIS A 28 0.08 -3.50 -20.85
N LYS A 29 -0.25 -2.38 -20.19
CA LYS A 29 -0.27 -1.04 -20.77
C LYS A 29 0.59 -0.10 -19.96
N ARG A 30 1.18 0.89 -20.65
CA ARG A 30 1.86 1.98 -19.95
C ARG A 30 0.85 2.79 -19.14
N VAL A 31 1.26 3.23 -17.96
CA VAL A 31 0.47 4.15 -17.12
C VAL A 31 1.15 5.51 -17.01
N VAL A 32 0.34 6.55 -17.01
CA VAL A 32 0.75 7.94 -16.87
C VAL A 32 0.22 8.49 -15.57
N ASN A 33 1.12 9.03 -14.74
CA ASN A 33 0.72 9.76 -13.55
C ASN A 33 0.17 11.14 -13.95
N VAL A 34 -1.07 11.42 -13.56
CA VAL A 34 -1.76 12.69 -13.77
C VAL A 34 -2.13 13.38 -12.46
N SER A 35 -1.44 13.04 -11.37
CA SER A 35 -1.69 13.60 -10.04
C SER A 35 -1.64 15.14 -10.07
N PRO A 36 -2.59 15.81 -9.41
CA PRO A 36 -2.56 17.27 -9.25
C PRO A 36 -1.41 17.73 -8.32
N HIS A 37 -0.82 16.81 -7.56
CA HIS A 37 0.29 17.07 -6.62
C HIS A 37 1.67 16.91 -7.25
N LEU A 38 1.77 16.64 -8.56
CA LEU A 38 3.03 16.66 -9.29
C LEU A 38 3.74 18.00 -9.15
N ASN A 39 5.07 17.99 -9.07
CA ASN A 39 5.87 19.21 -9.11
C ASN A 39 5.62 19.98 -10.42
N LYS A 40 5.91 21.31 -10.43
CA LYS A 40 5.59 22.20 -11.58
C LYS A 40 6.09 21.67 -12.93
N SER A 41 7.33 21.16 -12.99
CA SER A 41 7.93 20.67 -14.23
C SER A 41 7.20 19.44 -14.78
N ARG A 42 6.85 18.49 -13.91
CA ARG A 42 6.13 17.27 -14.30
C ARG A 42 4.66 17.53 -14.58
N ARG A 43 4.05 18.48 -13.88
CA ARG A 43 2.69 18.94 -14.14
C ARG A 43 2.55 19.53 -15.55
N LEU A 44 3.50 20.34 -15.98
CA LEU A 44 3.53 20.89 -17.35
C LEU A 44 3.62 19.77 -18.41
N VAL A 45 4.41 18.72 -18.17
CA VAL A 45 4.51 17.58 -19.08
C VAL A 45 3.23 16.71 -19.06
N SER A 46 2.50 16.68 -17.95
CA SER A 46 1.25 15.89 -17.83
C SER A 46 0.02 16.60 -18.39
N LEU A 47 0.01 17.93 -18.52
CA LEU A 47 -1.11 18.71 -19.05
C LEU A 47 -1.62 18.22 -20.41
N PRO A 48 -0.77 18.04 -21.45
CA PRO A 48 -1.24 17.56 -22.75
C PRO A 48 -1.82 16.14 -22.67
N LYS A 49 -1.26 15.30 -21.80
CA LYS A 49 -1.72 13.91 -21.60
C LYS A 49 -3.05 13.87 -20.87
N ASN A 50 -3.25 14.75 -19.90
CA ASN A 50 -4.53 14.86 -19.19
C ASN A 50 -5.62 15.42 -20.13
N LEU A 51 -5.30 16.37 -21.00
CA LEU A 51 -6.21 16.84 -22.03
C LEU A 51 -6.61 15.72 -23.00
N LEU A 52 -5.65 14.92 -23.45
CA LEU A 52 -5.91 13.75 -24.29
C LEU A 52 -6.82 12.73 -23.57
N ARG A 53 -6.59 12.49 -22.29
CA ARG A 53 -7.45 11.63 -21.45
C ARG A 53 -8.91 12.12 -21.48
N VAL A 54 -9.11 13.43 -21.24
CA VAL A 54 -10.45 14.03 -21.23
C VAL A 54 -11.13 13.90 -22.59
N LEU A 55 -10.41 14.21 -23.67
CA LEU A 55 -10.94 14.08 -25.04
C LEU A 55 -11.31 12.63 -25.41
N LEU A 56 -10.63 11.66 -24.83
CA LEU A 56 -10.89 10.22 -25.04
C LEU A 56 -11.90 9.64 -24.03
N GLY A 57 -12.43 10.44 -23.10
CA GLY A 57 -13.36 9.99 -22.07
C GLY A 57 -12.77 8.91 -21.14
N GLN A 58 -11.45 8.87 -20.99
CA GLN A 58 -10.79 7.85 -20.17
C GLN A 58 -10.83 8.19 -18.67
N PRO A 59 -11.06 7.19 -17.79
CA PRO A 59 -11.05 7.41 -16.35
C PRO A 59 -9.64 7.67 -15.83
N ILE A 60 -9.57 8.13 -14.57
CA ILE A 60 -8.37 8.16 -13.76
C ILE A 60 -8.44 7.00 -12.76
N TYR A 61 -7.39 6.21 -12.65
CA TYR A 61 -7.34 5.12 -11.67
C TYR A 61 -6.69 5.60 -10.37
N VAL A 62 -7.32 5.26 -9.23
CA VAL A 62 -6.82 5.48 -7.88
C VAL A 62 -6.66 4.11 -7.23
N VAL A 63 -5.40 3.67 -6.99
CA VAL A 63 -5.12 2.25 -6.73
C VAL A 63 -4.45 2.03 -5.38
N VAL A 64 -3.15 2.24 -5.24
CA VAL A 64 -2.41 1.99 -4.01
C VAL A 64 -2.17 3.29 -3.25
N GLY A 65 -2.35 3.24 -1.93
CA GLY A 65 -1.95 4.32 -1.06
C GLY A 65 -3.09 4.92 -0.22
N SER A 66 -2.71 5.89 0.60
CA SER A 66 -3.66 6.65 1.42
C SER A 66 -4.07 7.94 0.70
N ILE A 67 -4.55 7.79 -0.53
CA ILE A 67 -4.84 8.87 -1.48
C ILE A 67 -6.30 8.89 -1.93
N LEU A 68 -7.18 8.20 -1.22
CA LEU A 68 -8.60 8.12 -1.58
C LEU A 68 -9.26 9.51 -1.65
N ALA A 69 -8.86 10.45 -0.78
CA ALA A 69 -9.34 11.84 -0.80
C ALA A 69 -8.99 12.62 -2.10
N TRP A 70 -8.14 12.07 -2.97
CA TRP A 70 -7.78 12.67 -4.25
C TRP A 70 -8.67 12.24 -5.41
N ALA A 71 -9.54 11.24 -5.14
CA ALA A 71 -10.51 10.79 -6.14
C ALA A 71 -11.54 11.89 -6.46
N ASP A 72 -11.92 11.96 -7.73
CA ASP A 72 -12.87 12.89 -8.29
C ASP A 72 -13.94 12.15 -9.13
N LYS A 73 -14.86 12.90 -9.75
CA LYS A 73 -15.93 12.34 -10.60
C LYS A 73 -15.44 11.52 -11.82
N ASP A 74 -14.19 11.65 -12.23
CA ASP A 74 -13.61 10.87 -13.32
C ASP A 74 -12.87 9.63 -12.84
N SER A 75 -12.79 9.43 -11.52
CA SER A 75 -11.97 8.41 -10.89
C SER A 75 -12.65 7.04 -10.81
N VAL A 76 -11.87 6.01 -11.14
CA VAL A 76 -12.17 4.60 -10.83
C VAL A 76 -11.28 4.19 -9.67
N VAL A 77 -11.90 3.90 -8.53
CA VAL A 77 -11.24 3.59 -7.26
C VAL A 77 -11.12 2.09 -7.07
N TRP A 78 -9.90 1.58 -6.82
CA TRP A 78 -9.65 0.17 -6.57
C TRP A 78 -8.58 -0.01 -5.48
N GLY A 79 -9.01 -0.08 -4.20
CA GLY A 79 -8.21 -0.45 -3.05
C GLY A 79 -7.47 0.64 -2.27
N PRO A 80 -7.50 1.94 -2.65
CA PRO A 80 -6.90 2.99 -1.82
C PRO A 80 -7.75 3.22 -0.56
N GLY A 81 -7.16 3.90 0.43
CA GLY A 81 -7.90 4.34 1.62
C GLY A 81 -7.61 5.78 1.97
N PHE A 82 -8.28 6.28 3.00
CA PHE A 82 -7.97 7.57 3.60
C PHE A 82 -6.71 7.49 4.46
N ILE A 83 -6.02 8.61 4.67
CA ILE A 83 -4.85 8.69 5.54
C ILE A 83 -5.28 8.89 7.01
N SER A 84 -6.41 9.58 7.22
CA SER A 84 -6.97 9.86 8.54
C SER A 84 -8.50 9.77 8.54
N ALA A 85 -9.10 9.73 9.73
CA ALA A 85 -10.56 9.74 9.91
C ALA A 85 -11.22 11.08 9.53
N ASP A 86 -10.41 12.14 9.43
CA ASP A 86 -10.91 13.50 9.15
C ASP A 86 -11.00 13.79 7.64
N GLU A 87 -10.42 12.91 6.79
CA GLU A 87 -10.49 13.07 5.34
C GLU A 87 -11.86 12.73 4.78
N ARG A 88 -12.16 13.32 3.64
CA ARG A 88 -13.43 13.13 2.91
C ARG A 88 -13.15 13.10 1.40
N LEU A 89 -14.02 12.46 0.64
CA LEU A 89 -14.11 12.67 -0.80
C LEU A 89 -14.59 14.10 -1.09
N ARG A 90 -14.04 14.72 -2.11
CA ARG A 90 -14.48 16.05 -2.56
C ARG A 90 -15.75 15.97 -3.41
N GLU A 91 -15.89 14.90 -4.16
CA GLU A 91 -17.02 14.58 -5.03
C GLU A 91 -17.15 13.05 -5.18
N GLU A 92 -18.31 12.58 -5.64
CA GLU A 92 -18.53 11.16 -5.86
C GLU A 92 -17.66 10.65 -7.02
N PRO A 93 -16.84 9.61 -6.82
CA PRO A 93 -16.08 9.00 -7.90
C PRO A 93 -16.99 8.36 -8.96
N LYS A 94 -16.50 8.32 -10.20
CA LYS A 94 -17.18 7.63 -11.30
C LYS A 94 -17.56 6.18 -10.95
N GLN A 95 -16.66 5.50 -10.25
CA GLN A 95 -16.88 4.13 -9.79
C GLN A 95 -15.96 3.80 -8.61
N ILE A 96 -16.50 3.14 -7.60
CA ILE A 96 -15.73 2.52 -6.51
C ILE A 96 -15.86 1.01 -6.65
N LEU A 97 -14.77 0.32 -6.91
CA LEU A 97 -14.69 -1.14 -7.05
C LEU A 97 -14.31 -1.79 -5.73
N ALA A 98 -13.35 -1.20 -5.03
CA ALA A 98 -12.87 -1.63 -3.72
C ALA A 98 -12.22 -0.46 -2.98
N VAL A 99 -12.18 -0.54 -1.65
CA VAL A 99 -11.40 0.35 -0.79
C VAL A 99 -10.51 -0.48 0.14
N ARG A 100 -9.49 0.15 0.73
CA ARG A 100 -8.51 -0.56 1.58
C ARG A 100 -9.18 -1.30 2.74
N GLY A 101 -10.19 -0.69 3.38
CA GLY A 101 -10.84 -1.32 4.50
C GLY A 101 -12.19 -0.70 4.90
N PRO A 102 -12.85 -1.31 5.90
CA PRO A 102 -14.16 -0.88 6.38
C PRO A 102 -14.22 0.57 6.87
N LEU A 103 -13.14 1.06 7.52
CA LEU A 103 -13.14 2.43 8.06
C LEU A 103 -13.14 3.47 6.94
N SER A 104 -12.44 3.22 5.83
CA SER A 104 -12.53 4.07 4.64
C SER A 104 -13.92 4.00 4.00
N ARG A 105 -14.53 2.83 3.95
CA ARG A 105 -15.90 2.66 3.45
C ARG A 105 -16.90 3.44 4.30
N ASP A 106 -16.82 3.37 5.62
CA ASP A 106 -17.74 4.05 6.53
C ASP A 106 -17.69 5.58 6.33
N ILE A 107 -16.52 6.13 6.09
CA ILE A 107 -16.37 7.56 5.75
C ILE A 107 -17.12 7.90 4.45
N ILE A 108 -17.00 7.07 3.40
CA ILE A 108 -17.69 7.27 2.12
C ILE A 108 -19.20 7.21 2.31
N LEU A 109 -19.70 6.19 3.02
CA LEU A 109 -21.12 6.02 3.30
C LEU A 109 -21.68 7.19 4.12
N SER A 110 -20.91 7.72 5.08
CA SER A 110 -21.32 8.88 5.88
C SER A 110 -21.50 10.16 5.06
N GLN A 111 -20.92 10.22 3.87
CA GLN A 111 -21.11 11.31 2.91
C GLN A 111 -22.31 11.09 1.97
N GLY A 112 -23.01 9.97 2.09
CA GLY A 112 -24.14 9.62 1.22
C GLY A 112 -23.76 8.98 -0.11
N PHE A 113 -22.47 8.65 -0.32
CA PHE A 113 -22.00 7.99 -1.54
C PHE A 113 -22.08 6.47 -1.40
N ASN A 114 -22.27 5.77 -2.53
CA ASN A 114 -22.25 4.31 -2.55
C ASN A 114 -20.83 3.76 -2.53
N CYS A 115 -20.60 2.70 -1.74
CA CYS A 115 -19.33 1.99 -1.70
C CYS A 115 -19.58 0.49 -1.50
N PRO A 116 -19.06 -0.38 -2.39
CA PRO A 116 -19.22 -1.82 -2.24
C PRO A 116 -18.46 -2.34 -1.02
N GLN A 117 -18.87 -3.52 -0.54
CA GLN A 117 -18.21 -4.20 0.58
C GLN A 117 -17.08 -5.11 0.09
N VAL A 118 -16.21 -4.54 -0.74
CA VAL A 118 -14.99 -5.20 -1.26
C VAL A 118 -13.79 -4.44 -0.72
N TYR A 119 -12.89 -5.16 -0.09
CA TYR A 119 -11.77 -4.59 0.63
C TYR A 119 -10.41 -5.10 0.15
N GLY A 120 -9.35 -4.39 0.55
CA GLY A 120 -7.97 -4.78 0.39
C GLY A 120 -7.13 -3.72 -0.32
N ASP A 121 -5.86 -3.70 0.03
CA ASP A 121 -4.85 -2.91 -0.68
C ASP A 121 -4.34 -3.73 -1.88
N PRO A 122 -4.33 -3.20 -3.12
CA PRO A 122 -3.85 -3.94 -4.29
C PRO A 122 -2.40 -4.43 -4.20
N ALA A 123 -1.58 -3.85 -3.33
CA ALA A 123 -0.24 -4.37 -3.02
C ALA A 123 -0.24 -5.80 -2.45
N LEU A 124 -1.38 -6.27 -1.90
CA LEU A 124 -1.58 -7.69 -1.53
C LEU A 124 -1.48 -8.66 -2.71
N LEU A 125 -1.61 -8.15 -3.93
CA LEU A 125 -1.51 -8.94 -5.16
C LEU A 125 -0.10 -8.91 -5.75
N PHE A 126 0.86 -8.26 -5.08
CA PHE A 126 2.22 -8.09 -5.61
C PHE A 126 2.92 -9.42 -5.87
N SER A 127 2.70 -10.43 -5.03
CA SER A 127 3.22 -11.79 -5.24
C SER A 127 2.70 -12.48 -6.52
N LYS A 128 1.57 -12.02 -7.11
CA LYS A 128 1.10 -12.52 -8.42
C LYS A 128 1.90 -11.97 -9.58
N ILE A 129 2.43 -10.74 -9.47
CA ILE A 129 3.19 -10.09 -10.54
C ILE A 129 4.70 -10.24 -10.37
N TYR A 130 5.16 -10.53 -9.16
CA TYR A 130 6.55 -10.83 -8.84
C TYR A 130 6.63 -12.09 -7.97
N PRO A 131 6.39 -13.29 -8.56
CA PRO A 131 6.40 -14.53 -7.81
C PRO A 131 7.80 -14.88 -7.33
N ARG A 132 7.98 -14.92 -6.02
CA ARG A 132 9.22 -15.28 -5.33
C ARG A 132 8.87 -16.07 -4.08
N GLU A 133 9.73 -17.03 -3.73
CA GLU A 133 9.62 -17.78 -2.49
C GLU A 133 10.51 -17.17 -1.41
N PRO A 134 10.07 -17.16 -0.13
CA PRO A 134 10.93 -16.76 0.99
C PRO A 134 12.20 -17.62 1.09
N TYR A 135 13.32 -16.97 1.39
CA TYR A 135 14.61 -17.63 1.63
C TYR A 135 15.31 -17.03 2.88
N PRO A 136 14.73 -17.19 4.08
CA PRO A 136 15.15 -16.44 5.25
C PRO A 136 16.61 -16.74 5.65
N THR A 137 17.37 -15.66 5.85
CA THR A 137 18.73 -15.64 6.38
C THR A 137 18.83 -14.75 7.62
N TYR A 138 17.78 -13.96 7.88
CA TYR A 138 17.64 -13.12 9.07
C TYR A 138 16.39 -13.54 9.87
N ASP A 139 16.48 -13.47 11.19
CA ASP A 139 15.33 -13.76 12.07
C ASP A 139 14.24 -12.68 11.94
N LEU A 140 14.66 -11.42 11.71
CA LEU A 140 13.79 -10.27 11.70
C LEU A 140 14.19 -9.23 10.64
N GLY A 141 13.23 -8.88 9.77
CA GLY A 141 13.28 -7.68 8.94
C GLY A 141 12.58 -6.52 9.65
N ILE A 142 13.23 -5.39 9.77
CA ILE A 142 12.61 -4.14 10.25
C ILE A 142 12.45 -3.20 9.08
N ILE A 143 11.20 -2.87 8.72
CA ILE A 143 10.87 -1.93 7.63
C ILE A 143 10.29 -0.65 8.26
N PRO A 144 11.12 0.32 8.64
CA PRO A 144 10.64 1.57 9.19
C PRO A 144 10.00 2.45 8.10
N HIS A 145 9.09 3.32 8.51
CA HIS A 145 8.71 4.45 7.67
C HIS A 145 9.95 5.32 7.41
N PHE A 146 10.06 5.90 6.21
CA PHE A 146 11.28 6.63 5.81
C PHE A 146 11.68 7.72 6.81
N VAL A 147 10.73 8.35 7.49
CA VAL A 147 10.99 9.37 8.53
C VAL A 147 11.68 8.81 9.79
N ASP A 148 11.61 7.50 10.01
CA ASP A 148 12.18 6.81 11.18
C ASP A 148 13.36 5.89 10.79
N TYR A 149 13.77 5.87 9.52
CA TYR A 149 14.79 4.93 9.02
C TYR A 149 16.13 5.05 9.77
N GLU A 150 16.67 6.26 9.88
CA GLU A 150 17.95 6.47 10.58
C GLU A 150 17.87 6.11 12.07
N TYR A 151 16.71 6.33 12.69
CA TYR A 151 16.50 5.93 14.08
C TYR A 151 16.48 4.40 14.22
N ALA A 152 15.74 3.70 13.38
CA ALA A 152 15.70 2.25 13.39
C ALA A 152 17.08 1.62 13.09
N LYS A 153 17.82 2.18 12.11
CA LYS A 153 19.17 1.76 11.75
C LYS A 153 20.16 1.96 12.91
N ARG A 154 20.07 3.04 13.64
CA ARG A 154 20.89 3.27 14.85
C ARG A 154 20.62 2.21 15.92
N LEU A 155 19.36 1.84 16.15
CA LEU A 155 18.99 0.88 17.19
C LEU A 155 19.35 -0.57 16.83
N TYR A 156 19.14 -0.98 15.56
CA TYR A 156 19.17 -2.38 15.18
C TYR A 156 20.15 -2.72 14.06
N GLY A 157 20.82 -1.74 13.45
CA GLY A 157 21.69 -1.98 12.30
C GLY A 157 22.98 -2.77 12.60
N ALA A 158 23.36 -2.92 13.87
CA ALA A 158 24.52 -3.72 14.30
C ALA A 158 24.13 -5.17 14.70
N GLU A 159 22.82 -5.48 14.78
CA GLU A 159 22.32 -6.80 15.18
C GLU A 159 22.43 -7.78 14.00
N LYS A 160 23.20 -8.83 14.14
CA LYS A 160 23.52 -9.77 13.04
C LYS A 160 22.30 -10.55 12.53
N SER A 161 21.30 -10.78 13.37
CA SER A 161 20.06 -11.50 13.00
C SER A 161 18.96 -10.58 12.50
N VAL A 162 19.23 -9.26 12.38
CA VAL A 162 18.24 -8.24 11.94
C VAL A 162 18.69 -7.57 10.66
N LEU A 163 17.76 -7.43 9.73
CA LEU A 163 17.94 -6.62 8.53
C LEU A 163 17.05 -5.37 8.62
N VAL A 164 17.64 -4.18 8.70
CA VAL A 164 16.91 -2.92 8.61
C VAL A 164 16.77 -2.55 7.14
N ILE A 165 15.54 -2.61 6.63
CA ILE A 165 15.22 -2.45 5.20
C ILE A 165 14.76 -1.03 4.93
N ASP A 166 15.42 -0.34 4.03
CA ASP A 166 14.99 0.97 3.55
C ASP A 166 13.83 0.81 2.57
N ILE A 167 12.63 1.27 2.98
CA ILE A 167 11.40 1.20 2.18
C ILE A 167 11.51 2.01 0.87
N THR A 168 12.51 2.86 0.71
CA THR A 168 12.75 3.69 -0.47
C THR A 168 13.81 3.11 -1.43
N SER A 169 14.39 1.97 -1.10
CA SER A 169 15.52 1.37 -1.84
C SER A 169 15.12 0.71 -3.17
N GLY A 170 13.87 0.84 -3.58
CA GLY A 170 13.33 0.33 -4.85
C GLY A 170 12.40 -0.88 -4.66
N ILE A 171 11.42 -0.98 -5.58
CA ILE A 171 10.28 -1.90 -5.46
C ILE A 171 10.71 -3.36 -5.24
N PHE A 172 11.52 -3.89 -6.14
CA PHE A 172 11.93 -5.30 -6.10
C PHE A 172 12.96 -5.56 -5.01
N ASN A 173 13.89 -4.61 -4.80
CA ASN A 173 14.91 -4.73 -3.77
C ASN A 173 14.31 -4.83 -2.35
N VAL A 174 13.28 -4.03 -2.05
CA VAL A 174 12.56 -4.11 -0.76
C VAL A 174 11.92 -5.49 -0.59
N VAL A 175 11.29 -6.02 -1.64
CA VAL A 175 10.66 -7.36 -1.60
C VAL A 175 11.72 -8.43 -1.40
N ASP A 176 12.80 -8.43 -2.16
CA ASP A 176 13.86 -9.44 -2.06
C ASP A 176 14.51 -9.43 -0.67
N GLN A 177 14.83 -8.24 -0.13
CA GLN A 177 15.35 -8.13 1.24
C GLN A 177 14.34 -8.64 2.28
N MET A 178 13.06 -8.31 2.13
CA MET A 178 11.98 -8.76 3.01
C MET A 178 11.85 -10.29 2.99
N LEU A 179 11.96 -10.92 1.81
CA LEU A 179 11.90 -12.38 1.67
C LEU A 179 13.11 -13.10 2.27
N GLY A 180 14.21 -12.38 2.50
CA GLY A 180 15.37 -12.85 3.26
C GLY A 180 15.17 -12.87 4.77
N CYS A 181 13.96 -12.56 5.29
CA CYS A 181 13.66 -12.50 6.71
C CYS A 181 12.56 -13.50 7.09
N GLU A 182 12.70 -14.18 8.24
CA GLU A 182 11.66 -15.09 8.76
C GLU A 182 10.38 -14.34 9.14
N ARG A 183 10.53 -13.12 9.65
CA ARG A 183 9.44 -12.26 10.13
C ARG A 183 9.73 -10.82 9.78
N VAL A 184 8.70 -10.00 9.64
CA VAL A 184 8.81 -8.59 9.32
C VAL A 184 8.07 -7.74 10.35
N ALA A 185 8.77 -6.76 10.91
CA ALA A 185 8.15 -5.75 11.76
C ALA A 185 8.25 -4.38 11.06
N SER A 186 7.13 -3.67 10.90
CA SER A 186 7.11 -2.45 10.09
C SER A 186 6.32 -1.31 10.73
N SER A 187 6.85 -0.09 10.65
CA SER A 187 6.11 1.15 10.89
C SER A 187 5.62 1.83 9.60
N CYS A 188 5.87 1.19 8.45
CA CYS A 188 5.27 1.56 7.16
C CYS A 188 4.13 0.61 6.82
N LEU A 189 2.96 1.14 6.41
CA LEU A 189 1.83 0.28 6.05
C LEU A 189 2.21 -0.72 4.96
N HIS A 190 2.85 -0.27 3.88
CA HIS A 190 3.17 -1.15 2.77
C HIS A 190 4.22 -2.21 3.10
N GLY A 191 5.07 -1.99 4.11
CA GLY A 191 5.93 -3.05 4.65
C GLY A 191 5.13 -4.23 5.22
N LEU A 192 3.96 -3.95 5.83
CA LEU A 192 3.05 -4.99 6.32
C LEU A 192 2.27 -5.64 5.17
N VAL A 193 1.74 -4.83 4.25
CA VAL A 193 0.95 -5.32 3.12
C VAL A 193 1.77 -6.25 2.21
N ILE A 194 3.02 -5.88 1.91
CA ILE A 194 3.89 -6.75 1.09
C ILE A 194 4.30 -8.02 1.84
N ALA A 195 4.56 -7.95 3.15
CA ALA A 195 4.81 -9.13 3.95
C ALA A 195 3.60 -10.09 3.89
N ASP A 196 2.38 -9.59 4.06
CA ASP A 196 1.14 -10.36 3.94
C ASP A 196 0.93 -10.89 2.51
N SER A 197 1.34 -10.16 1.45
CA SER A 197 1.29 -10.63 0.06
C SER A 197 2.09 -11.92 -0.14
N TYR A 198 3.25 -12.04 0.51
CA TYR A 198 4.13 -13.21 0.46
C TYR A 198 3.97 -14.17 1.64
N ARG A 199 2.98 -13.96 2.51
CA ARG A 199 2.72 -14.78 3.69
C ARG A 199 3.85 -14.79 4.71
N VAL A 200 4.68 -13.74 4.73
CA VAL A 200 5.70 -13.54 5.76
C VAL A 200 5.01 -12.97 7.01
N PRO A 201 5.21 -13.56 8.20
CA PRO A 201 4.62 -13.04 9.43
C PRO A 201 4.95 -11.58 9.66
N SER A 202 3.94 -10.74 9.94
CA SER A 202 4.09 -9.30 10.06
C SER A 202 3.66 -8.74 11.41
N LEU A 203 4.34 -7.68 11.89
CA LEU A 203 4.05 -6.97 13.13
C LEU A 203 4.07 -5.46 12.91
N TRP A 204 3.02 -4.74 13.35
CA TRP A 204 2.99 -3.29 13.29
C TRP A 204 3.83 -2.67 14.39
N LEU A 205 4.88 -1.91 14.01
CA LEU A 205 5.72 -1.10 14.90
C LEU A 205 5.33 0.38 14.90
N LYS A 206 5.69 1.06 15.97
CA LYS A 206 5.67 2.52 16.05
C LYS A 206 6.97 3.00 16.69
N PHE A 207 7.77 3.78 15.93
CA PHE A 207 9.00 4.42 16.39
C PHE A 207 8.77 5.85 16.90
N SER A 208 7.85 6.57 16.24
CA SER A 208 7.59 7.98 16.55
C SER A 208 6.15 8.37 16.25
N ASP A 209 5.79 9.63 16.56
CA ASP A 209 4.51 10.23 16.17
C ASP A 209 4.57 10.98 14.82
N LYS A 210 5.69 10.85 14.09
CA LYS A 210 5.88 11.55 12.79
C LYS A 210 5.08 10.95 11.65
N VAL A 211 4.64 9.67 11.78
CA VAL A 211 3.82 9.01 10.74
C VAL A 211 2.40 9.57 10.75
N ILE A 212 2.02 10.24 9.66
CA ILE A 212 0.76 10.95 9.51
C ILE A 212 -0.44 10.00 9.63
N GLY A 213 -1.58 10.52 10.16
CA GLY A 213 -2.87 9.84 10.20
C GLY A 213 -3.13 9.04 11.48
N ARG A 214 -2.31 9.20 12.54
CA ARG A 214 -2.52 8.61 13.87
C ARG A 214 -2.88 7.12 13.83
N GLY A 215 -2.29 6.38 12.89
CA GLY A 215 -2.50 4.96 12.73
C GLY A 215 -3.82 4.56 12.04
N PHE A 216 -4.63 5.49 11.52
CA PHE A 216 -5.88 5.18 10.84
C PHE A 216 -5.69 4.17 9.71
N LYS A 217 -4.72 4.42 8.80
CA LYS A 217 -4.44 3.56 7.66
C LYS A 217 -4.12 2.10 8.02
N PHE A 218 -3.47 1.89 9.18
CA PHE A 218 -3.15 0.54 9.68
C PHE A 218 -4.41 -0.15 10.21
N ARG A 219 -5.22 0.55 11.02
CA ARG A 219 -6.46 -0.01 11.54
C ARG A 219 -7.45 -0.34 10.43
N ASP A 220 -7.56 0.55 9.43
CA ASP A 220 -8.38 0.34 8.25
C ASP A 220 -7.96 -0.94 7.49
N TYR A 221 -6.65 -1.11 7.26
CA TYR A 221 -6.10 -2.31 6.65
C TYR A 221 -6.34 -3.58 7.50
N TYR A 222 -6.04 -3.52 8.80
CA TYR A 222 -6.23 -4.68 9.67
C TYR A 222 -7.70 -5.07 9.81
N SER A 223 -8.62 -4.10 9.86
CA SER A 223 -10.06 -4.39 9.86
C SER A 223 -10.51 -5.12 8.60
N SER A 224 -9.91 -4.84 7.43
CA SER A 224 -10.19 -5.61 6.20
C SER A 224 -9.78 -7.08 6.29
N MET A 225 -8.78 -7.37 7.13
CA MET A 225 -8.31 -8.73 7.42
C MET A 225 -9.10 -9.43 8.54
N GLY A 226 -10.15 -8.79 9.08
CA GLY A 226 -10.88 -9.28 10.26
C GLY A 226 -10.10 -9.15 11.57
N ARG A 227 -9.09 -8.28 11.62
CA ARG A 227 -8.26 -8.04 12.80
C ARG A 227 -8.62 -6.69 13.41
N GLU A 228 -9.47 -6.73 14.41
CA GLU A 228 -9.92 -5.52 15.12
C GLU A 228 -9.01 -5.20 16.31
N ASN A 229 -9.08 -3.93 16.76
CA ASN A 229 -8.38 -3.43 17.96
C ASN A 229 -6.85 -3.63 17.98
N ILE A 230 -6.24 -3.81 16.81
CA ILE A 230 -4.78 -3.92 16.70
C ILE A 230 -4.11 -2.60 17.08
N LYS A 231 -3.15 -2.71 17.98
CA LYS A 231 -2.29 -1.60 18.41
C LYS A 231 -0.85 -1.84 17.92
N PRO A 232 -0.09 -0.78 17.63
CA PRO A 232 1.32 -0.93 17.31
C PRO A 232 2.12 -1.38 18.54
N PHE A 233 3.15 -2.17 18.31
CA PHE A 233 4.22 -2.36 19.28
C PHE A 233 5.08 -1.09 19.32
N ILE A 234 5.18 -0.46 20.49
CA ILE A 234 5.92 0.79 20.68
C ILE A 234 7.40 0.47 20.87
N VAL A 235 8.23 1.04 20.00
CA VAL A 235 9.69 0.90 20.08
C VAL A 235 10.27 2.08 20.85
N THR A 236 11.14 1.78 21.79
CA THR A 236 11.94 2.74 22.57
C THR A 236 13.43 2.41 22.45
N GLU A 237 14.31 3.26 22.98
CA GLU A 237 15.75 2.99 22.97
C GLU A 237 16.15 1.74 23.77
N ASN A 238 15.31 1.30 24.69
CA ASN A 238 15.54 0.10 25.50
C ASN A 238 14.88 -1.17 24.90
N THR A 239 14.20 -1.06 23.76
CA THR A 239 13.52 -2.19 23.12
C THR A 239 14.54 -3.09 22.44
N ARG A 240 14.62 -4.35 22.90
CA ARG A 240 15.53 -5.37 22.34
C ARG A 240 14.85 -6.16 21.25
N VAL A 241 15.62 -6.79 20.37
CA VAL A 241 15.13 -7.66 19.29
C VAL A 241 14.21 -8.76 19.83
N LYS A 242 14.56 -9.38 20.95
CA LYS A 242 13.73 -10.43 21.58
C LYS A 242 12.35 -9.94 22.03
N ASP A 243 12.23 -8.67 22.41
CA ASP A 243 10.97 -8.06 22.85
C ASP A 243 10.04 -7.90 21.63
N ILE A 244 10.60 -7.51 20.47
CA ILE A 244 9.89 -7.46 19.19
C ILE A 244 9.48 -8.86 18.73
N LEU A 245 10.41 -9.82 18.74
CA LEU A 245 10.14 -11.21 18.33
C LEU A 245 9.05 -11.86 19.19
N GLY A 246 9.02 -11.58 20.51
CA GLY A 246 8.00 -12.06 21.44
C GLY A 246 6.61 -11.46 21.25
N ALA A 247 6.51 -10.34 20.50
CA ALA A 247 5.23 -9.67 20.23
C ALA A 247 4.49 -10.21 18.99
N PHE A 248 5.13 -11.05 18.19
CA PHE A 248 4.46 -11.67 17.05
C PHE A 248 3.38 -12.64 17.50
N THR A 249 2.20 -12.48 16.98
CA THR A 249 1.07 -13.40 17.17
C THR A 249 0.77 -14.11 15.86
N PRO A 250 0.52 -15.42 15.87
CA PRO A 250 0.10 -16.14 14.68
C PRO A 250 -1.16 -15.51 14.10
N HIS A 251 -1.14 -15.20 12.82
CA HIS A 251 -2.34 -14.76 12.09
C HIS A 251 -2.39 -15.45 10.73
N ARG A 252 -3.61 -15.70 10.27
CA ARG A 252 -3.83 -16.23 8.93
C ARG A 252 -4.21 -15.07 8.01
N ILE A 253 -3.58 -15.02 6.83
CA ILE A 253 -3.95 -14.08 5.80
C ILE A 253 -5.29 -14.52 5.23
N ASN A 254 -6.23 -13.60 5.13
CA ASN A 254 -7.52 -13.84 4.51
C ASN A 254 -7.35 -13.96 2.99
N THR A 255 -7.23 -15.20 2.49
CA THR A 255 -7.06 -15.45 1.05
C THR A 255 -8.30 -15.02 0.26
N LYS A 256 -9.50 -15.16 0.82
CA LYS A 256 -10.76 -14.74 0.21
C LYS A 256 -10.74 -13.25 -0.14
N LEU A 257 -10.19 -12.41 0.75
CA LEU A 257 -10.05 -10.97 0.50
C LEU A 257 -9.19 -10.69 -0.74
N ARG A 258 -8.11 -11.45 -0.96
CA ARG A 258 -7.27 -11.32 -2.15
C ARG A 258 -8.01 -11.72 -3.42
N ASP A 259 -8.83 -12.76 -3.35
CA ASP A 259 -9.61 -13.24 -4.49
C ASP A 259 -10.73 -12.24 -4.83
N GLU A 260 -11.49 -11.75 -3.83
CA GLU A 260 -12.51 -10.72 -4.02
C GLU A 260 -11.93 -9.43 -4.60
N LEU A 261 -10.76 -8.99 -4.10
CA LEU A 261 -10.05 -7.83 -4.63
C LEU A 261 -9.61 -8.04 -6.08
N TRP A 262 -9.10 -9.24 -6.39
CA TRP A 262 -8.72 -9.62 -7.74
C TRP A 262 -9.94 -9.68 -8.67
N ASP A 263 -11.09 -10.17 -8.19
CA ASP A 263 -12.29 -10.32 -9.00
C ASP A 263 -12.82 -8.99 -9.54
N VAL A 264 -12.67 -7.91 -8.81
CA VAL A 264 -13.06 -6.56 -9.22
C VAL A 264 -11.91 -5.74 -9.82
N CYS A 265 -10.76 -6.36 -10.13
CA CYS A 265 -9.61 -5.67 -10.70
C CYS A 265 -9.94 -5.04 -12.05
N PRO A 266 -9.80 -3.72 -12.24
CA PRO A 266 -10.15 -3.04 -13.50
C PRO A 266 -9.13 -3.30 -14.63
N PHE A 267 -8.04 -3.98 -14.34
CA PHE A 267 -6.93 -4.22 -15.27
C PHE A 267 -6.87 -5.67 -15.79
N LYS A 268 -7.83 -6.51 -15.44
CA LYS A 268 -7.88 -7.89 -15.96
C LYS A 268 -8.00 -7.86 -17.49
N THR A 269 -6.88 -8.08 -18.18
CA THR A 269 -6.90 -8.59 -19.56
C THR A 269 -7.02 -10.10 -19.45
N GLY A 270 -8.02 -10.72 -20.10
CA GLY A 270 -8.35 -12.12 -19.92
C GLY A 270 -7.14 -13.04 -19.82
N GLY A 271 -7.00 -13.70 -18.65
CA GLY A 271 -6.05 -14.76 -18.38
C GLY A 271 -4.61 -14.31 -18.17
N LEU A 272 -4.22 -14.09 -16.91
CA LEU A 272 -2.87 -14.49 -16.52
C LEU A 272 -2.89 -16.03 -16.61
N GLY A 273 -2.34 -16.58 -17.69
CA GLY A 273 -2.09 -18.01 -17.81
C GLY A 273 -1.22 -18.42 -16.62
N VAL A 274 -1.73 -19.37 -15.87
CA VAL A 274 -1.03 -20.12 -14.82
C VAL A 274 0.07 -20.94 -15.49
#